data_c930bb75d41dbd5293d0f3fdfa99a031
#
_entry.id   c930bb75d41dbd5293d0f3fdfa99a031
#
_cell.length_a   1.000
_cell.length_b   1.000
_cell.length_c   1.000
_cell.angle_alpha   90.00
_cell.angle_beta   90.00
_cell.angle_gamma   90.00
#
_symmetry.space_group_name_H-M   'P 1'
#
loop_
_entity.id
_entity.type
_entity.pdbx_description
1 polymer ?
#
loop_
_entity_poly.entity_id
_entity_poly.type
_entity_poly.pdbx_seq_one_letter_code
_entity_poly.pdbx_strand_id
1 'polypeptide(L)'
;SVLLPGFIDAHTHLGIIENGIAFEGDDCNEATDPFTPHLRVIDGVNPLDHCFAEARAAGVTTVMTSPGSANACGGTMAILKTAGRMADRMQIGTGVKFALGENPKSVYNDRDETPITRMATAAMIREGLAKAQRYQQELDFAESDPDEHMPDYDAKSEALLPLLERDVKAHFHCHRADDICTAIRIAKEFNLDYVIIHGTEGHLIADILAEENAPVIAGPILCDRCKPEMQHLTISGPSIMQKAGVKLALCTDHPVIPIQYLPTTAALAVKGGMQREDALYAITAGAAEILG
;
A
#
# COMPACT_ATOMS: atom_id res chain seq x y z
N SER A 1 33.53 -11.00 2.27
CA SER A 1 32.41 -10.16 2.75
C SER A 1 31.62 -9.73 1.54
N VAL A 2 30.30 -9.69 1.67
CA VAL A 2 29.37 -9.17 0.64
C VAL A 2 28.81 -7.86 1.16
N LEU A 3 28.85 -6.80 0.33
CA LEU A 3 28.24 -5.51 0.61
C LEU A 3 26.93 -5.43 -0.21
N LEU A 4 25.84 -5.11 0.45
CA LEU A 4 24.52 -4.94 -0.15
C LEU A 4 24.01 -3.53 0.11
N PRO A 5 23.11 -2.98 -0.74
CA PRO A 5 22.31 -1.81 -0.38
C PRO A 5 21.49 -2.10 0.88
N GLY A 6 21.07 -1.04 1.59
CA GLY A 6 20.09 -1.19 2.66
C GLY A 6 18.79 -1.77 2.14
N PHE A 7 18.17 -2.66 2.92
CA PHE A 7 16.90 -3.27 2.57
C PHE A 7 15.76 -2.26 2.64
N ILE A 8 14.76 -2.48 1.81
CA ILE A 8 13.54 -1.66 1.70
C ILE A 8 12.36 -2.58 1.92
N ASP A 9 11.58 -2.33 2.97
CA ASP A 9 10.28 -2.97 3.14
C ASP A 9 9.22 -2.13 2.45
N ALA A 10 8.67 -2.67 1.37
CA ALA A 10 7.80 -1.93 0.47
C ALA A 10 6.37 -1.72 1.01
N HIS A 11 5.98 -2.38 2.11
CA HIS A 11 4.69 -2.17 2.78
C HIS A 11 4.74 -2.60 4.23
N THR A 12 4.49 -1.65 5.13
CA THR A 12 4.48 -1.83 6.59
C THR A 12 3.46 -0.90 7.24
N HIS A 13 3.23 -1.09 8.55
CA HIS A 13 2.54 -0.15 9.44
C HIS A 13 3.51 0.34 10.54
N LEU A 14 4.79 0.40 10.23
CA LEU A 14 5.86 0.75 11.17
C LEU A 14 5.67 2.16 11.70
N GLY A 15 5.65 2.31 13.02
CA GLY A 15 5.53 3.58 13.72
C GLY A 15 4.09 4.08 13.93
N ILE A 16 3.07 3.41 13.36
CA ILE A 16 1.64 3.70 13.59
C ILE A 16 0.90 2.54 14.26
N ILE A 17 1.58 1.43 14.49
CA ILE A 17 1.17 0.37 15.41
C ILE A 17 2.34 0.15 16.35
N GLU A 18 2.31 0.84 17.49
CA GLU A 18 3.39 0.76 18.48
C GLU A 18 3.31 -0.54 19.27
N ASN A 19 4.43 -1.24 19.36
CA ASN A 19 4.47 -2.54 20.01
C ASN A 19 4.20 -2.42 21.51
N GLY A 20 3.18 -3.14 21.99
CA GLY A 20 2.87 -3.30 23.40
C GLY A 20 2.05 -2.17 24.03
N ILE A 21 1.57 -1.18 23.26
CA ILE A 21 0.83 -0.01 23.78
C ILE A 21 -0.71 -0.12 23.60
N ALA A 22 -1.19 -1.19 22.96
CA ALA A 22 -2.61 -1.42 22.70
C ALA A 22 -3.28 -0.25 21.94
N PHE A 23 -4.52 0.11 22.27
CA PHE A 23 -5.30 1.10 21.51
C PHE A 23 -4.63 2.49 21.42
N GLU A 24 -3.97 2.93 22.46
CA GLU A 24 -3.31 4.24 22.46
C GLU A 24 -2.15 4.32 21.45
N GLY A 25 -1.51 3.20 21.16
CA GLY A 25 -0.44 3.10 20.17
C GLY A 25 -0.89 2.53 18.82
N ASP A 26 -2.18 2.44 18.54
CA ASP A 26 -2.75 1.92 17.28
C ASP A 26 -3.48 3.01 16.51
N ASP A 27 -2.74 3.69 15.64
CA ASP A 27 -3.24 4.70 14.70
C ASP A 27 -3.40 4.14 13.27
N CYS A 28 -3.54 2.82 13.15
CA CYS A 28 -3.52 2.15 11.85
C CYS A 28 -4.77 2.44 11.01
N ASN A 29 -5.95 2.51 11.64
CA ASN A 29 -7.22 2.62 10.92
C ASN A 29 -8.18 3.63 11.56
N GLU A 30 -8.52 4.69 10.82
CA GLU A 30 -9.67 5.55 11.15
C GLU A 30 -10.96 4.92 10.62
N ALA A 31 -11.48 3.94 11.36
CA ALA A 31 -12.59 3.13 10.90
C ALA A 31 -13.99 3.75 11.16
N THR A 32 -14.07 5.06 11.38
CA THR A 32 -15.34 5.80 11.56
C THR A 32 -15.84 6.47 10.28
N ASP A 33 -14.99 6.52 9.25
CA ASP A 33 -15.32 7.01 7.90
C ASP A 33 -14.62 6.08 6.89
N PRO A 34 -15.34 5.42 5.98
CA PRO A 34 -14.75 4.46 5.03
C PRO A 34 -13.93 5.10 3.91
N PHE A 35 -13.89 6.43 3.81
CA PHE A 35 -13.17 7.13 2.74
C PHE A 35 -12.47 8.38 3.26
N THR A 36 -11.19 8.22 3.64
CA THR A 36 -10.39 9.22 4.35
C THR A 36 -9.09 9.61 3.62
N PRO A 37 -9.12 10.03 2.35
CA PRO A 37 -7.91 10.34 1.58
C PRO A 37 -7.09 11.48 2.18
N HIS A 38 -7.70 12.38 2.95
CA HIS A 38 -7.08 13.55 3.58
C HIS A 38 -6.28 13.22 4.84
N LEU A 39 -6.41 12.01 5.39
CA LEU A 39 -5.57 11.61 6.51
C LEU A 39 -4.15 11.29 6.02
N ARG A 40 -3.16 11.70 6.82
CA ARG A 40 -1.76 11.55 6.49
C ARG A 40 -1.09 10.66 7.53
N VAL A 41 -0.56 9.52 7.10
CA VAL A 41 0.12 8.59 8.00
C VAL A 41 1.26 9.23 8.80
N ILE A 42 1.89 10.27 8.22
CA ILE A 42 3.00 10.97 8.85
C ILE A 42 2.62 11.63 10.19
N ASP A 43 1.34 11.98 10.37
CA ASP A 43 0.84 12.61 11.59
C ASP A 43 0.66 11.59 12.74
N GLY A 44 0.58 10.27 12.43
CA GLY A 44 0.51 9.18 13.40
C GLY A 44 1.86 8.48 13.66
N VAL A 45 2.90 8.76 12.86
CA VAL A 45 4.19 8.07 13.02
C VAL A 45 4.91 8.50 14.28
N ASN A 46 5.21 7.53 15.17
CA ASN A 46 6.15 7.70 16.28
C ASN A 46 7.57 7.25 15.86
N PRO A 47 8.51 8.19 15.56
CA PRO A 47 9.87 7.83 15.14
C PRO A 47 10.72 7.21 16.26
N LEU A 48 10.24 7.25 17.50
CA LEU A 48 10.91 6.69 18.69
C LEU A 48 10.44 5.27 19.02
N ASP A 49 9.47 4.74 18.29
CA ASP A 49 9.10 3.33 18.41
C ASP A 49 10.34 2.45 18.21
N HIS A 50 10.54 1.49 19.13
CA HIS A 50 11.71 0.63 19.11
C HIS A 50 11.81 -0.23 17.84
N CYS A 51 10.70 -0.48 17.14
CA CYS A 51 10.68 -1.20 15.87
C CYS A 51 11.52 -0.52 14.77
N PHE A 52 11.72 0.80 14.81
CA PHE A 52 12.69 1.47 13.94
C PHE A 52 14.15 1.04 14.24
N ALA A 53 14.49 0.81 15.51
CA ALA A 53 15.81 0.31 15.87
C ALA A 53 16.00 -1.16 15.42
N GLU A 54 14.96 -1.99 15.55
CA GLU A 54 14.96 -3.38 15.07
C GLU A 54 15.08 -3.45 13.55
N ALA A 55 14.39 -2.57 12.81
CA ALA A 55 14.52 -2.43 11.36
C ALA A 55 15.99 -2.18 10.97
N ARG A 56 16.61 -1.17 11.57
CA ARG A 56 18.02 -0.84 11.31
C ARG A 56 18.98 -2.00 11.67
N ALA A 57 18.74 -2.68 12.79
CA ALA A 57 19.54 -3.83 13.21
C ALA A 57 19.48 -5.00 12.21
N ALA A 58 18.35 -5.14 11.51
CA ALA A 58 18.16 -6.13 10.45
C ALA A 58 18.61 -5.64 9.05
N GLY A 59 19.12 -4.41 8.94
CA GLY A 59 19.58 -3.84 7.68
C GLY A 59 18.44 -3.20 6.84
N VAL A 60 17.23 -3.06 7.39
CA VAL A 60 16.12 -2.34 6.74
C VAL A 60 16.30 -0.84 6.98
N THR A 61 16.63 -0.11 5.91
CA THR A 61 17.00 1.32 5.96
C THR A 61 15.88 2.24 5.47
N THR A 62 14.88 1.66 4.81
CA THR A 62 13.74 2.39 4.25
C THR A 62 12.49 1.52 4.36
N VAL A 63 11.37 2.13 4.68
CA VAL A 63 10.06 1.48 4.75
C VAL A 63 8.99 2.35 4.10
N MET A 64 7.97 1.72 3.51
CA MET A 64 6.70 2.38 3.20
C MET A 64 5.77 2.14 4.38
N THR A 65 5.52 3.16 5.19
CA THR A 65 4.50 3.13 6.25
C THR A 65 3.15 3.55 5.68
N SER A 66 2.13 2.75 5.92
CA SER A 66 0.80 2.85 5.32
C SER A 66 -0.28 2.82 6.39
N PRO A 67 -1.39 3.56 6.20
CA PRO A 67 -2.62 3.23 6.92
C PRO A 67 -3.02 1.79 6.67
N GLY A 68 -3.81 1.21 7.57
CA GLY A 68 -4.36 -0.13 7.43
C GLY A 68 -5.35 -0.25 6.27
N SER A 69 -6.06 -1.35 6.24
CA SER A 69 -6.94 -1.70 5.10
C SER A 69 -8.43 -1.74 5.49
N ALA A 70 -8.81 -1.10 6.61
CA ALA A 70 -10.22 -1.00 7.01
C ALA A 70 -11.05 -0.16 6.04
N ASN A 71 -10.47 0.90 5.48
CA ASN A 71 -11.15 1.89 4.65
C ASN A 71 -10.97 1.62 3.15
N ALA A 72 -11.99 1.91 2.34
CA ALA A 72 -11.88 1.91 0.88
C ALA A 72 -10.76 2.86 0.39
N CYS A 73 -10.56 3.99 1.10
CA CYS A 73 -9.38 4.84 1.01
C CYS A 73 -8.92 5.19 2.43
N GLY A 74 -7.70 4.79 2.79
CA GLY A 74 -7.15 5.00 4.14
C GLY A 74 -6.39 6.31 4.32
N GLY A 75 -6.01 6.98 3.23
CA GLY A 75 -5.22 8.22 3.27
C GLY A 75 -3.82 8.09 2.65
N THR A 76 -2.98 9.10 2.88
CA THR A 76 -1.64 9.12 2.33
C THR A 76 -0.68 8.26 3.15
N MET A 77 0.22 7.59 2.43
CA MET A 77 1.31 6.77 2.93
C MET A 77 2.60 7.58 2.99
N ALA A 78 3.62 7.10 3.69
CA ALA A 78 4.92 7.75 3.76
C ALA A 78 6.07 6.77 3.53
N ILE A 79 6.98 7.10 2.59
CA ILE A 79 8.26 6.41 2.47
C ILE A 79 9.22 7.04 3.47
N LEU A 80 9.66 6.27 4.46
CA LEU A 80 10.46 6.75 5.57
C LEU A 80 11.85 6.11 5.57
N LYS A 81 12.88 6.92 5.81
CA LYS A 81 14.16 6.39 6.30
C LYS A 81 13.98 5.91 7.74
N THR A 82 14.56 4.77 8.09
CA THR A 82 14.41 4.20 9.43
C THR A 82 15.28 4.90 10.49
N ALA A 83 16.12 5.85 10.09
CA ALA A 83 16.97 6.63 10.96
C ALA A 83 16.50 8.08 11.04
N GLY A 84 16.22 8.55 12.25
CA GLY A 84 15.76 9.92 12.52
C GLY A 84 15.04 10.01 13.86
N ARG A 85 14.53 11.21 14.18
CA ARG A 85 13.76 11.50 15.39
C ARG A 85 12.56 12.43 15.11
N MET A 86 12.40 12.84 13.85
CA MET A 86 11.28 13.66 13.40
C MET A 86 10.76 13.04 12.10
N ALA A 87 9.50 12.68 12.06
CA ALA A 87 8.88 11.99 10.94
C ALA A 87 9.06 12.77 9.62
N ASP A 88 8.83 14.08 9.63
CA ASP A 88 9.01 14.95 8.44
C ASP A 88 10.40 14.87 7.82
N ARG A 89 11.45 14.71 8.66
CA ARG A 89 12.84 14.63 8.19
C ARG A 89 13.23 13.22 7.74
N MET A 90 12.42 12.23 8.09
CA MET A 90 12.60 10.85 7.67
C MET A 90 11.86 10.57 6.36
N GLN A 91 10.82 11.34 6.06
CA GLN A 91 10.01 11.17 4.85
C GLN A 91 10.78 11.57 3.59
N ILE A 92 10.73 10.70 2.57
CA ILE A 92 11.38 10.91 1.27
C ILE A 92 10.42 10.73 0.09
N GLY A 93 9.19 10.31 0.35
CA GLY A 93 8.16 10.11 -0.67
C GLY A 93 6.81 9.76 -0.03
N THR A 94 5.80 9.60 -0.87
CA THR A 94 4.42 9.35 -0.46
C THR A 94 3.66 8.51 -1.49
N GLY A 95 2.47 8.05 -1.13
CA GLY A 95 1.51 7.35 -1.98
C GLY A 95 0.11 7.45 -1.37
N VAL A 96 -0.89 6.90 -2.01
CA VAL A 96 -2.28 6.87 -1.48
C VAL A 96 -2.74 5.43 -1.32
N LYS A 97 -3.24 5.10 -0.13
CA LYS A 97 -3.74 3.77 0.23
C LYS A 97 -5.20 3.61 -0.14
N PHE A 98 -5.47 2.57 -0.93
CA PHE A 98 -6.81 2.03 -1.14
C PHE A 98 -6.87 0.58 -0.66
N ALA A 99 -8.07 0.10 -0.33
CA ALA A 99 -8.29 -1.30 0.00
C ALA A 99 -9.57 -1.84 -0.65
N LEU A 100 -9.43 -3.05 -1.19
CA LEU A 100 -10.49 -3.89 -1.74
C LEU A 100 -10.53 -5.22 -0.96
N GLY A 101 -11.53 -6.03 -1.22
CA GLY A 101 -11.64 -7.37 -0.66
C GLY A 101 -12.31 -7.44 0.69
N GLU A 102 -11.80 -8.31 1.55
CA GLU A 102 -12.46 -8.71 2.79
C GLU A 102 -12.43 -7.62 3.87
N ASN A 103 -11.29 -6.92 4.00
CA ASN A 103 -11.09 -6.02 5.14
C ASN A 103 -12.13 -4.89 5.21
N PRO A 104 -12.35 -4.05 4.16
CA PRO A 104 -13.38 -3.01 4.24
C PRO A 104 -14.77 -3.58 4.46
N LYS A 105 -15.09 -4.71 3.82
CA LYS A 105 -16.39 -5.38 3.99
C LYS A 105 -16.65 -5.81 5.42
N SER A 106 -15.67 -6.45 6.06
CA SER A 106 -15.84 -6.97 7.42
C SER A 106 -15.96 -5.84 8.44
N VAL A 107 -15.06 -4.84 8.37
CA VAL A 107 -15.05 -3.72 9.33
C VAL A 107 -16.36 -2.97 9.32
N TYR A 108 -16.91 -2.65 8.15
CA TYR A 108 -18.15 -1.88 8.06
C TYR A 108 -19.41 -2.74 8.21
N ASN A 109 -19.37 -4.05 7.85
CA ASN A 109 -20.44 -4.97 8.19
C ASN A 109 -20.64 -5.12 9.71
N ASP A 110 -19.55 -5.16 10.46
CA ASP A 110 -19.60 -5.27 11.93
C ASP A 110 -20.19 -4.00 12.60
N ARG A 111 -20.33 -2.92 11.83
CA ARG A 111 -20.89 -1.61 12.24
C ARG A 111 -22.28 -1.33 11.65
N ASP A 112 -22.82 -2.25 10.83
CA ASP A 112 -24.03 -2.02 10.04
C ASP A 112 -23.93 -0.79 9.10
N GLU A 113 -22.73 -0.53 8.55
CA GLU A 113 -22.41 0.60 7.69
C GLU A 113 -21.90 0.14 6.31
N THR A 114 -21.86 1.05 5.33
CA THR A 114 -21.27 0.79 4.00
C THR A 114 -19.74 1.02 4.05
N PRO A 115 -18.92 0.22 3.31
CA PRO A 115 -19.29 -0.83 2.35
C PRO A 115 -19.34 -2.22 2.97
N ILE A 116 -20.35 -3.03 2.62
CA ILE A 116 -20.43 -4.45 3.01
C ILE A 116 -20.34 -5.40 1.81
N THR A 117 -20.14 -4.86 0.61
CA THR A 117 -19.94 -5.66 -0.62
C THR A 117 -18.74 -5.15 -1.42
N ARG A 118 -18.11 -6.02 -2.23
CA ARG A 118 -17.08 -5.62 -3.19
C ARG A 118 -17.55 -4.53 -4.16
N MET A 119 -18.82 -4.59 -4.54
CA MET A 119 -19.44 -3.58 -5.40
C MET A 119 -19.48 -2.20 -4.74
N ALA A 120 -19.88 -2.14 -3.46
CA ALA A 120 -19.95 -0.89 -2.70
C ALA A 120 -18.55 -0.30 -2.47
N THR A 121 -17.55 -1.14 -2.12
CA THR A 121 -16.16 -0.69 -1.95
C THR A 121 -15.62 -0.07 -3.25
N ALA A 122 -15.79 -0.76 -4.38
CA ALA A 122 -15.34 -0.25 -5.68
C ALA A 122 -16.10 1.00 -6.13
N ALA A 123 -17.42 1.08 -5.85
CA ALA A 123 -18.22 2.26 -6.15
C ALA A 123 -17.76 3.48 -5.35
N MET A 124 -17.48 3.31 -4.05
CA MET A 124 -16.99 4.37 -3.17
C MET A 124 -15.65 4.95 -3.63
N ILE A 125 -14.71 4.09 -4.05
CA ILE A 125 -13.42 4.53 -4.61
C ILE A 125 -13.66 5.36 -5.89
N ARG A 126 -14.50 4.87 -6.82
CA ARG A 126 -14.83 5.59 -8.05
C ARG A 126 -15.51 6.94 -7.79
N GLU A 127 -16.42 6.96 -6.84
CA GLU A 127 -17.14 8.20 -6.46
C GLU A 127 -16.15 9.26 -5.94
N GLY A 128 -15.25 8.86 -5.03
CA GLY A 128 -14.22 9.74 -4.50
C GLY A 128 -13.27 10.28 -5.58
N LEU A 129 -12.76 9.40 -6.46
CA LEU A 129 -11.90 9.80 -7.58
C LEU A 129 -12.64 10.71 -8.58
N ALA A 130 -13.88 10.38 -8.95
CA ALA A 130 -14.67 11.20 -9.86
C ALA A 130 -15.02 12.58 -9.26
N LYS A 131 -15.21 12.64 -7.93
CA LYS A 131 -15.42 13.92 -7.23
C LYS A 131 -14.14 14.77 -7.27
N ALA A 132 -12.98 14.17 -7.02
CA ALA A 132 -11.69 14.86 -7.09
C ALA A 132 -11.37 15.35 -8.52
N GLN A 133 -11.69 14.56 -9.57
CA GLN A 133 -11.55 15.02 -10.96
C GLN A 133 -12.43 16.24 -11.29
N ARG A 134 -13.66 16.25 -10.81
CA ARG A 134 -14.54 17.43 -11.01
C ARG A 134 -14.00 18.65 -10.28
N TYR A 135 -13.56 18.46 -9.04
CA TYR A 135 -12.93 19.51 -8.24
C TYR A 135 -11.69 20.09 -8.93
N GLN A 136 -10.82 19.25 -9.49
CA GLN A 136 -9.67 19.70 -10.28
C GLN A 136 -10.10 20.53 -11.50
N GLN A 137 -11.12 20.06 -12.25
CA GLN A 137 -11.65 20.81 -13.40
C GLN A 137 -12.22 22.18 -13.01
N GLU A 138 -12.88 22.27 -11.86
CA GLU A 138 -13.41 23.53 -11.32
C GLU A 138 -12.27 24.49 -10.91
N LEU A 139 -11.18 23.97 -10.31
CA LEU A 139 -9.97 24.75 -10.01
C LEU A 139 -9.31 25.27 -11.29
N ASP A 140 -9.05 24.41 -12.26
CA ASP A 140 -8.42 24.77 -13.54
C ASP A 140 -9.25 25.82 -14.29
N PHE A 141 -10.57 25.70 -14.24
CA PHE A 141 -11.48 26.65 -14.87
C PHE A 141 -11.44 28.02 -14.19
N ALA A 142 -11.52 28.05 -12.86
CA ALA A 142 -11.45 29.30 -12.07
C ALA A 142 -10.09 30.00 -12.21
N GLU A 143 -8.99 29.24 -12.34
CA GLU A 143 -7.67 29.83 -12.59
C GLU A 143 -7.54 30.41 -14.01
N SER A 144 -8.26 29.88 -14.97
CA SER A 144 -8.22 30.33 -16.38
C SER A 144 -9.11 31.53 -16.67
N ASP A 145 -10.14 31.80 -15.86
CA ASP A 145 -11.11 32.89 -16.03
C ASP A 145 -11.20 33.76 -14.77
N PRO A 146 -10.73 35.03 -14.81
CA PRO A 146 -10.77 35.94 -13.66
C PRO A 146 -12.17 36.31 -13.14
N ASP A 147 -13.21 36.07 -13.94
CA ASP A 147 -14.61 36.36 -13.57
C ASP A 147 -15.27 35.15 -12.86
N GLU A 148 -14.60 33.98 -12.81
CA GLU A 148 -15.07 32.78 -12.12
C GLU A 148 -14.66 32.76 -10.66
N HIS A 149 -15.46 32.05 -9.84
CA HIS A 149 -15.16 31.88 -8.42
C HIS A 149 -14.42 30.55 -8.18
N MET A 150 -13.39 30.59 -7.34
CA MET A 150 -12.72 29.39 -6.85
C MET A 150 -13.74 28.49 -6.12
N PRO A 151 -13.70 27.15 -6.35
CA PRO A 151 -14.56 26.24 -5.60
C PRO A 151 -14.23 26.28 -4.11
N ASP A 152 -15.21 25.91 -3.28
CA ASP A 152 -14.98 25.75 -1.84
C ASP A 152 -13.95 24.65 -1.59
N TYR A 153 -13.06 24.89 -0.62
CA TYR A 153 -12.02 23.93 -0.25
C TYR A 153 -12.60 22.58 0.19
N ASP A 154 -12.21 21.50 -0.50
CA ASP A 154 -12.55 20.13 -0.17
C ASP A 154 -11.29 19.31 0.13
N ALA A 155 -11.00 19.12 1.43
CA ALA A 155 -9.80 18.41 1.88
C ALA A 155 -9.66 16.99 1.31
N LYS A 156 -10.77 16.28 1.07
CA LYS A 156 -10.74 14.93 0.52
C LYS A 156 -10.37 14.93 -0.97
N SER A 157 -10.87 15.88 -1.72
CA SER A 157 -10.53 16.05 -3.14
C SER A 157 -9.10 16.56 -3.30
N GLU A 158 -8.68 17.56 -2.53
CA GLU A 158 -7.30 18.08 -2.53
C GLU A 158 -6.26 16.96 -2.32
N ALA A 159 -6.50 16.08 -1.37
CA ALA A 159 -5.58 14.98 -1.06
C ALA A 159 -5.43 13.96 -2.21
N LEU A 160 -6.36 13.96 -3.18
CA LEU A 160 -6.34 13.07 -4.35
C LEU A 160 -5.79 13.74 -5.62
N LEU A 161 -5.59 15.06 -5.65
CA LEU A 161 -5.07 15.75 -6.84
C LEU A 161 -3.69 15.22 -7.26
N PRO A 162 -2.68 15.06 -6.38
CA PRO A 162 -1.39 14.53 -6.77
C PRO A 162 -1.46 13.10 -7.35
N LEU A 163 -2.49 12.33 -6.97
CA LEU A 163 -2.73 11.01 -7.53
C LEU A 163 -3.27 11.09 -8.96
N LEU A 164 -4.20 12.01 -9.24
CA LEU A 164 -4.79 12.24 -10.56
C LEU A 164 -3.76 12.85 -11.53
N GLU A 165 -2.83 13.64 -11.02
CA GLU A 165 -1.69 14.21 -11.74
C GLU A 165 -0.56 13.20 -11.97
N ARG A 166 -0.63 12.02 -11.34
CA ARG A 166 0.37 10.94 -11.37
C ARG A 166 1.70 11.29 -10.73
N ASP A 167 1.70 12.26 -9.83
CA ASP A 167 2.86 12.60 -9.01
C ASP A 167 3.12 11.55 -7.92
N VAL A 168 2.07 10.85 -7.51
CA VAL A 168 2.11 9.76 -6.53
C VAL A 168 1.35 8.54 -7.03
N LYS A 169 1.66 7.36 -6.47
CA LYS A 169 1.01 6.10 -6.87
C LYS A 169 -0.16 5.74 -5.96
N ALA A 170 -1.17 5.09 -6.57
CA ALA A 170 -2.23 4.39 -5.85
C ALA A 170 -1.73 3.03 -5.38
N HIS A 171 -1.82 2.73 -4.10
CA HIS A 171 -1.46 1.45 -3.52
C HIS A 171 -2.73 0.68 -3.14
N PHE A 172 -3.08 -0.34 -3.92
CA PHE A 172 -4.30 -1.12 -3.71
C PHE A 172 -4.00 -2.39 -2.90
N HIS A 173 -4.47 -2.44 -1.65
CA HIS A 173 -4.55 -3.68 -0.89
C HIS A 173 -5.58 -4.61 -1.53
N CYS A 174 -5.14 -5.76 -2.01
CA CYS A 174 -6.01 -6.83 -2.48
C CYS A 174 -5.27 -8.18 -2.48
N HIS A 175 -5.98 -9.22 -2.05
CA HIS A 175 -5.46 -10.59 -1.99
C HIS A 175 -5.97 -11.45 -3.15
N ARG A 176 -7.28 -11.41 -3.42
CA ARG A 176 -7.95 -12.28 -4.41
C ARG A 176 -7.76 -11.78 -5.84
N ALA A 177 -7.75 -12.69 -6.79
CA ALA A 177 -7.61 -12.39 -8.21
C ALA A 177 -8.70 -11.46 -8.76
N ASP A 178 -9.96 -11.62 -8.31
CA ASP A 178 -11.07 -10.76 -8.72
C ASP A 178 -10.96 -9.33 -8.17
N ASP A 179 -10.44 -9.15 -6.95
CA ASP A 179 -10.16 -7.85 -6.36
C ASP A 179 -8.95 -7.17 -7.03
N ILE A 180 -7.90 -7.94 -7.37
CA ILE A 180 -6.75 -7.46 -8.15
C ILE A 180 -7.22 -6.92 -9.52
N CYS A 181 -8.04 -7.69 -10.24
CA CYS A 181 -8.61 -7.23 -11.52
C CYS A 181 -9.49 -5.98 -11.36
N THR A 182 -10.17 -5.83 -10.21
CA THR A 182 -10.96 -4.62 -9.92
C THR A 182 -10.06 -3.41 -9.67
N ALA A 183 -8.95 -3.57 -8.95
CA ALA A 183 -7.94 -2.52 -8.76
C ALA A 183 -7.38 -2.04 -10.11
N ILE A 184 -7.00 -2.98 -10.99
CA ILE A 184 -6.51 -2.67 -12.34
C ILE A 184 -7.56 -1.88 -13.15
N ARG A 185 -8.84 -2.30 -13.12
CA ARG A 185 -9.92 -1.58 -13.81
C ARG A 185 -10.05 -0.14 -13.31
N ILE A 186 -10.09 0.07 -11.99
CA ILE A 186 -10.18 1.41 -11.39
C ILE A 186 -8.97 2.26 -11.79
N ALA A 187 -7.76 1.72 -11.68
CA ALA A 187 -6.56 2.44 -12.06
C ALA A 187 -6.57 2.87 -13.54
N LYS A 188 -7.04 2.02 -14.44
CA LYS A 188 -7.19 2.33 -15.88
C LYS A 188 -8.28 3.37 -16.14
N GLU A 189 -9.43 3.27 -15.46
CA GLU A 189 -10.55 4.23 -15.58
C GLU A 189 -10.13 5.66 -15.25
N PHE A 190 -9.25 5.83 -14.26
CA PHE A 190 -8.77 7.12 -13.78
C PHE A 190 -7.33 7.46 -14.21
N ASN A 191 -6.72 6.65 -15.07
CA ASN A 191 -5.35 6.82 -15.56
C ASN A 191 -4.31 6.96 -14.44
N LEU A 192 -4.42 6.15 -13.38
CA LEU A 192 -3.54 6.20 -12.22
C LEU A 192 -2.26 5.38 -12.45
N ASP A 193 -1.15 5.86 -11.91
CA ASP A 193 -0.01 5.02 -11.59
C ASP A 193 -0.34 4.22 -10.32
N TYR A 194 -0.13 2.90 -10.34
CA TYR A 194 -0.61 2.05 -9.25
C TYR A 194 0.33 0.90 -8.91
N VAL A 195 0.11 0.34 -7.72
CA VAL A 195 0.79 -0.84 -7.20
C VAL A 195 -0.24 -1.74 -6.51
N ILE A 196 -0.13 -3.05 -6.72
CA ILE A 196 -0.91 -4.05 -5.99
C ILE A 196 -0.15 -4.45 -4.73
N ILE A 197 -0.76 -4.32 -3.55
CA ILE A 197 -0.20 -4.79 -2.29
C ILE A 197 -0.78 -6.18 -1.99
N HIS A 198 0.07 -7.07 -1.47
CA HIS A 198 -0.16 -8.47 -1.17
C HIS A 198 -0.25 -9.35 -2.42
N GLY A 199 -1.26 -9.17 -3.25
CA GLY A 199 -1.43 -9.96 -4.47
C GLY A 199 -1.37 -11.47 -4.23
N THR A 200 -1.97 -11.97 -3.14
CA THR A 200 -1.85 -13.38 -2.68
C THR A 200 -2.23 -14.38 -3.77
N GLU A 201 -3.28 -14.10 -4.54
CA GLU A 201 -3.71 -14.90 -5.69
C GLU A 201 -3.14 -14.41 -7.02
N GLY A 202 -2.21 -13.45 -7.02
CA GLY A 202 -1.57 -12.94 -8.22
C GLY A 202 -0.89 -14.03 -9.06
N HIS A 203 -0.42 -15.11 -8.42
CA HIS A 203 0.15 -16.26 -9.11
C HIS A 203 -0.88 -17.04 -9.96
N LEU A 204 -2.17 -16.91 -9.69
CA LEU A 204 -3.24 -17.53 -10.48
C LEU A 204 -3.57 -16.74 -11.76
N ILE A 205 -3.16 -15.47 -11.81
CA ILE A 205 -3.38 -14.52 -12.93
C ILE A 205 -2.09 -13.80 -13.32
N ALA A 206 -0.96 -14.48 -13.20
CA ALA A 206 0.36 -13.88 -13.40
C ALA A 206 0.57 -13.39 -14.85
N ASP A 207 -0.04 -14.05 -15.82
CA ASP A 207 -0.11 -13.64 -17.23
C ASP A 207 -0.85 -12.30 -17.40
N ILE A 208 -2.00 -12.12 -16.74
CA ILE A 208 -2.76 -10.87 -16.74
C ILE A 208 -1.95 -9.74 -16.09
N LEU A 209 -1.34 -10.00 -14.92
CA LEU A 209 -0.50 -9.00 -14.24
C LEU A 209 0.68 -8.55 -15.11
N ALA A 210 1.30 -9.48 -15.85
CA ALA A 210 2.40 -9.17 -16.75
C ALA A 210 1.92 -8.35 -17.98
N GLU A 211 0.79 -8.73 -18.59
CA GLU A 211 0.17 -8.01 -19.71
C GLU A 211 -0.19 -6.56 -19.33
N GLU A 212 -0.77 -6.37 -18.15
CA GLU A 212 -1.18 -5.07 -17.62
C GLU A 212 -0.01 -4.26 -17.02
N ASN A 213 1.21 -4.82 -17.02
CA ASN A 213 2.40 -4.23 -16.37
C ASN A 213 2.12 -3.83 -14.90
N ALA A 214 1.30 -4.60 -14.20
CA ALA A 214 0.88 -4.34 -12.84
C ALA A 214 1.98 -4.74 -11.84
N PRO A 215 2.66 -3.78 -11.16
CA PRO A 215 3.66 -4.13 -10.17
C PRO A 215 2.99 -4.65 -8.89
N VAL A 216 3.65 -5.61 -8.23
CA VAL A 216 3.12 -6.26 -7.03
C VAL A 216 4.12 -6.15 -5.88
N ILE A 217 3.67 -5.72 -4.72
CA ILE A 217 4.37 -5.84 -3.44
C ILE A 217 3.83 -7.09 -2.76
N ALA A 218 4.52 -8.22 -2.95
CA ALA A 218 4.07 -9.52 -2.47
C ALA A 218 4.45 -9.76 -1.00
N GLY A 219 3.50 -10.21 -0.24
CA GLY A 219 3.67 -10.54 1.19
C GLY A 219 2.43 -10.16 2.02
N PRO A 220 2.43 -10.52 3.32
CA PRO A 220 3.41 -11.39 3.98
C PRO A 220 3.34 -12.84 3.49
N ILE A 221 4.48 -13.50 3.32
CA ILE A 221 4.54 -14.93 2.93
C ILE A 221 4.99 -15.84 4.06
N LEU A 222 5.44 -15.28 5.17
CA LEU A 222 5.79 -15.98 6.42
C LEU A 222 4.60 -15.92 7.39
N CYS A 223 3.43 -16.34 6.96
CA CYS A 223 2.23 -16.38 7.80
C CYS A 223 1.32 -17.54 7.40
N ASP A 224 0.33 -17.82 8.24
CA ASP A 224 -0.69 -18.83 7.95
C ASP A 224 -1.86 -18.22 7.16
N ARG A 225 -2.75 -19.06 6.67
CA ARG A 225 -4.00 -18.72 5.98
C ARG A 225 -5.07 -18.32 6.99
N CYS A 226 -4.88 -17.18 7.65
CA CYS A 226 -5.69 -16.74 8.79
C CYS A 226 -7.06 -16.18 8.40
N LYS A 227 -7.31 -15.93 7.10
CA LYS A 227 -8.58 -15.41 6.59
C LYS A 227 -8.91 -15.98 5.20
N PRO A 228 -10.21 -16.01 4.78
CA PRO A 228 -10.65 -16.64 3.53
C PRO A 228 -9.91 -16.17 2.27
N GLU A 229 -9.59 -14.89 2.15
CA GLU A 229 -8.89 -14.34 0.98
C GLU A 229 -7.41 -14.79 0.89
N MET A 230 -6.88 -15.42 1.93
CA MET A 230 -5.52 -15.97 1.95
C MET A 230 -5.47 -17.50 1.70
N GLN A 231 -6.59 -18.14 1.37
CA GLN A 231 -6.65 -19.59 1.17
C GLN A 231 -5.64 -20.15 0.15
N HIS A 232 -5.27 -19.36 -0.86
CA HIS A 232 -4.30 -19.75 -1.90
C HIS A 232 -2.90 -19.20 -1.64
N LEU A 233 -2.61 -18.73 -0.41
CA LEU A 233 -1.26 -18.28 -0.05
C LEU A 233 -0.24 -19.39 -0.25
N THR A 234 0.83 -19.08 -0.98
CA THR A 234 1.95 -19.98 -1.22
C THR A 234 3.26 -19.22 -1.31
N ILE A 235 4.32 -19.81 -0.75
CA ILE A 235 5.68 -19.26 -0.86
C ILE A 235 6.21 -19.25 -2.30
N SER A 236 5.59 -20.01 -3.21
CA SER A 236 5.92 -20.03 -4.64
C SER A 236 5.27 -18.89 -5.43
N GLY A 237 4.28 -18.20 -4.85
CA GLY A 237 3.55 -17.11 -5.53
C GLY A 237 4.47 -16.05 -6.11
N PRO A 238 5.40 -15.46 -5.33
CA PRO A 238 6.35 -14.47 -5.85
C PRO A 238 7.18 -14.99 -7.03
N SER A 239 7.66 -16.25 -6.96
CA SER A 239 8.45 -16.86 -8.04
C SER A 239 7.64 -17.05 -9.32
N ILE A 240 6.37 -17.42 -9.22
CA ILE A 240 5.48 -17.62 -10.39
C ILE A 240 5.22 -16.27 -11.07
N MET A 241 4.88 -15.24 -10.31
CA MET A 241 4.65 -13.89 -10.84
C MET A 241 5.92 -13.31 -11.48
N GLN A 242 7.07 -13.42 -10.80
CA GLN A 242 8.34 -12.93 -11.33
C GLN A 242 8.73 -13.62 -12.65
N LYS A 243 8.56 -14.94 -12.76
CA LYS A 243 8.82 -15.69 -14.00
C LYS A 243 7.88 -15.33 -15.14
N ALA A 244 6.67 -14.86 -14.85
CA ALA A 244 5.75 -14.33 -15.84
C ALA A 244 6.12 -12.90 -16.31
N GLY A 245 7.11 -12.25 -15.67
CA GLY A 245 7.56 -10.89 -16.01
C GLY A 245 6.96 -9.77 -15.16
N VAL A 246 6.23 -10.12 -14.07
CA VAL A 246 5.68 -9.13 -13.14
C VAL A 246 6.81 -8.46 -12.35
N LYS A 247 6.81 -7.13 -12.29
CA LYS A 247 7.69 -6.37 -11.39
C LYS A 247 7.29 -6.62 -9.95
N LEU A 248 8.23 -7.06 -9.12
CA LEU A 248 7.93 -7.56 -7.79
C LEU A 248 8.82 -6.93 -6.72
N ALA A 249 8.21 -6.50 -5.61
CA ALA A 249 8.86 -6.27 -4.33
C ALA A 249 8.30 -7.24 -3.29
N LEU A 250 9.00 -7.38 -2.17
CA LEU A 250 8.55 -8.16 -1.03
C LEU A 250 8.30 -7.25 0.17
N CYS A 251 7.37 -7.65 1.05
CA CYS A 251 7.07 -6.93 2.28
C CYS A 251 6.85 -7.87 3.45
N THR A 252 6.98 -7.32 4.67
CA THR A 252 6.60 -8.00 5.91
C THR A 252 5.17 -7.72 6.31
N ASP A 253 4.59 -6.59 5.87
CA ASP A 253 3.32 -6.11 6.40
C ASP A 253 3.39 -5.91 7.93
N HIS A 254 4.57 -5.42 8.41
CA HIS A 254 4.80 -5.23 9.85
C HIS A 254 3.62 -4.49 10.51
N PRO A 255 3.05 -4.96 11.61
CA PRO A 255 3.59 -5.98 12.53
C PRO A 255 3.09 -7.42 12.27
N VAL A 256 2.42 -7.71 11.14
CA VAL A 256 2.00 -9.08 10.81
C VAL A 256 3.21 -10.02 10.83
N ILE A 257 4.29 -9.62 10.15
CA ILE A 257 5.62 -10.22 10.32
C ILE A 257 6.51 -9.11 10.88
N PRO A 258 7.19 -9.33 12.02
CA PRO A 258 8.11 -8.33 12.55
C PRO A 258 9.16 -7.91 11.53
N ILE A 259 9.44 -6.61 11.45
CA ILE A 259 10.24 -5.96 10.40
C ILE A 259 11.61 -6.59 10.19
N GLN A 260 12.23 -7.10 11.27
CA GLN A 260 13.54 -7.76 11.24
C GLN A 260 13.55 -9.05 10.41
N TYR A 261 12.40 -9.61 10.04
CA TYR A 261 12.29 -10.83 9.24
C TYR A 261 12.13 -10.58 7.74
N LEU A 262 12.29 -9.35 7.25
CA LEU A 262 12.28 -9.07 5.80
C LEU A 262 13.32 -9.94 5.03
N PRO A 263 14.57 -10.11 5.50
CA PRO A 263 15.51 -11.04 4.85
C PRO A 263 15.05 -12.51 4.86
N THR A 264 14.33 -12.92 5.91
CA THR A 264 13.73 -14.27 5.99
C THR A 264 12.59 -14.42 4.98
N THR A 265 11.78 -13.38 4.79
CA THR A 265 10.74 -13.33 3.74
C THR A 265 11.36 -13.54 2.35
N ALA A 266 12.46 -12.84 2.05
CA ALA A 266 13.22 -13.05 0.80
C ALA A 266 13.76 -14.48 0.68
N ALA A 267 14.30 -15.06 1.76
CA ALA A 267 14.77 -16.44 1.77
C ALA A 267 13.64 -17.46 1.53
N LEU A 268 12.43 -17.19 2.02
CA LEU A 268 11.26 -18.03 1.72
C LEU A 268 10.83 -17.93 0.24
N ALA A 269 10.91 -16.75 -0.36
CA ALA A 269 10.66 -16.60 -1.80
C ALA A 269 11.68 -17.42 -2.63
N VAL A 270 12.94 -17.45 -2.21
CA VAL A 270 13.97 -18.33 -2.82
C VAL A 270 13.60 -19.81 -2.66
N LYS A 271 13.21 -20.24 -1.45
CA LYS A 271 12.71 -21.60 -1.22
C LYS A 271 11.49 -21.91 -2.09
N GLY A 272 10.64 -20.91 -2.39
CA GLY A 272 9.50 -20.98 -3.29
C GLY A 272 9.85 -21.02 -4.78
N GLY A 273 11.14 -20.93 -5.13
CA GLY A 273 11.64 -21.09 -6.50
C GLY A 273 12.09 -19.79 -7.19
N MET A 274 12.17 -18.67 -6.46
CA MET A 274 12.77 -17.42 -6.93
C MET A 274 14.31 -17.55 -6.96
N GLN A 275 14.99 -16.90 -7.89
CA GLN A 275 16.45 -16.83 -7.85
C GLN A 275 16.90 -15.94 -6.68
N ARG A 276 18.05 -16.23 -6.09
CA ARG A 276 18.58 -15.49 -4.94
C ARG A 276 18.79 -14.01 -5.22
N GLU A 277 19.32 -13.72 -6.41
CA GLU A 277 19.57 -12.36 -6.88
C GLU A 277 18.26 -11.58 -7.04
N ASP A 278 17.21 -12.21 -7.59
CA ASP A 278 15.88 -11.60 -7.76
C ASP A 278 15.22 -11.34 -6.41
N ALA A 279 15.36 -12.25 -5.45
CA ALA A 279 14.82 -12.04 -4.11
C ALA A 279 15.53 -10.90 -3.36
N LEU A 280 16.84 -10.75 -3.54
CA LEU A 280 17.60 -9.61 -3.02
C LEU A 280 17.21 -8.31 -3.73
N TYR A 281 17.01 -8.35 -5.05
CA TYR A 281 16.51 -7.21 -5.82
C TYR A 281 15.13 -6.76 -5.34
N ALA A 282 14.23 -7.70 -5.04
CA ALA A 282 12.87 -7.43 -4.59
C ALA A 282 12.78 -6.75 -3.20
N ILE A 283 13.83 -6.80 -2.39
CA ILE A 283 13.93 -6.09 -1.10
C ILE A 283 14.96 -4.96 -1.12
N THR A 284 15.43 -4.55 -2.30
CA THR A 284 16.40 -3.46 -2.50
C THR A 284 15.98 -2.57 -3.68
N ALA A 285 16.66 -2.66 -4.82
CA ALA A 285 16.42 -1.81 -5.98
C ALA A 285 15.02 -2.01 -6.59
N GLY A 286 14.52 -3.24 -6.68
CA GLY A 286 13.16 -3.50 -7.16
C GLY A 286 12.08 -2.88 -6.30
N ALA A 287 12.25 -2.92 -4.97
CA ALA A 287 11.35 -2.21 -4.04
C ALA A 287 11.40 -0.69 -4.26
N ALA A 288 12.62 -0.11 -4.44
CA ALA A 288 12.77 1.31 -4.71
C ALA A 288 12.08 1.72 -6.03
N GLU A 289 12.25 0.96 -7.11
CA GLU A 289 11.62 1.24 -8.41
C GLU A 289 10.08 1.18 -8.35
N ILE A 290 9.53 0.25 -7.56
CA ILE A 290 8.09 0.12 -7.40
C ILE A 290 7.53 1.28 -6.58
N LEU A 291 8.24 1.71 -5.57
CA LEU A 291 7.80 2.83 -4.72
C LEU A 291 7.92 4.19 -5.41
N GLY A 292 8.92 4.39 -6.28
CA GLY A 292 9.22 5.63 -7.00
C GLY A 292 10.45 6.31 -6.43
#